data_70d70b4fce1cdc4ae12b6af11cfad562
#
_entry.id   70d70b4fce1cdc4ae12b6af11cfad562
#
_cell.length_a   1.000
_cell.length_b   1.000
_cell.length_c   1.000
_cell.angle_alpha   90.00
_cell.angle_beta   90.00
_cell.angle_gamma   90.00
#
_symmetry.space_group_name_H-M   'P 1'
#
loop_
_entity.id
_entity.type
_entity.pdbx_description
1 polymer ?
#
loop_
_entity_poly.entity_id
_entity_poly.type
_entity_poly.pdbx_seq_one_letter_code
_entity_poly.pdbx_strand_id
1 'polypeptide(L)'
;VECARLYPFIFGIPDFRLSLPAHFDLSRDTETARVLVESEKDLDFEALLHLYYRLNPEPGEDLHDKHMAHLAGEEDQARAALELIEERREFLPGEAVLEVGCGVGQFLAAAAERADHVAGVDLSLAFLVLTRKRLGPPALLAAADAGRLPFSDGAFAAVIAADVIEHLADPPQSLAEMGRVLVSGGPLFLSTPNRFSLSPEPHVGLWGVGFLPRRWANRYVLRRRRICYDDVRLLSARSLSRMLRAHFPGRARLLIPALSPRQLQHFPPVKRCLAEAYLALRRIPLLRGVFYCFGPFFHVVAEKQ
;
A
#
# COMPACT_ATOMS: atom_id res chain seq x y z
N VAL A 1 9.23 11.03 -26.97
CA VAL A 1 10.39 10.12 -27.12
C VAL A 1 9.82 8.77 -27.51
N GLU A 2 10.07 8.31 -28.73
CA GLU A 2 9.63 6.97 -29.16
C GLU A 2 10.50 5.93 -28.44
N CYS A 3 9.88 5.12 -27.59
CA CYS A 3 10.53 3.96 -26.97
C CYS A 3 10.40 2.77 -27.94
N ALA A 4 11.53 2.30 -28.47
CA ALA A 4 11.59 1.13 -29.36
C ALA A 4 11.38 -0.22 -28.62
N ARG A 5 11.15 -0.20 -27.30
CA ARG A 5 10.96 -1.41 -26.49
C ARG A 5 9.56 -1.95 -26.63
N LEU A 6 9.45 -3.24 -26.92
CA LEU A 6 8.19 -3.96 -26.89
C LEU A 6 7.90 -4.45 -25.46
N TYR A 7 6.68 -4.23 -25.00
CA TYR A 7 6.21 -4.69 -23.71
C TYR A 7 5.15 -5.76 -23.91
N PRO A 8 5.26 -6.93 -23.25
CA PRO A 8 4.27 -7.98 -23.41
C PRO A 8 2.96 -7.65 -22.70
N PHE A 9 1.87 -8.26 -23.18
CA PHE A 9 0.62 -8.38 -22.45
C PHE A 9 0.55 -9.80 -21.87
N ILE A 10 0.48 -9.90 -20.55
CA ILE A 10 0.39 -11.20 -19.85
C ILE A 10 -1.00 -11.24 -19.21
N PHE A 11 -1.82 -12.21 -19.59
CA PHE A 11 -3.21 -12.33 -19.15
C PHE A 11 -4.07 -11.07 -19.39
N GLY A 12 -3.77 -10.32 -20.46
CA GLY A 12 -4.45 -9.07 -20.77
C GLY A 12 -3.99 -7.85 -19.96
N ILE A 13 -2.93 -7.99 -19.16
CA ILE A 13 -2.30 -6.92 -18.37
C ILE A 13 -0.97 -6.55 -19.02
N PRO A 14 -0.73 -5.25 -19.36
CA PRO A 14 0.57 -4.82 -19.89
C PRO A 14 1.66 -4.97 -18.82
N ASP A 15 2.80 -5.55 -19.21
CA ASP A 15 3.94 -5.78 -18.31
C ASP A 15 5.09 -4.82 -18.65
N PHE A 16 5.27 -3.81 -17.80
CA PHE A 16 6.33 -2.80 -17.90
C PHE A 16 7.49 -3.05 -16.92
N ARG A 17 7.51 -4.17 -16.22
CA ARG A 17 8.57 -4.51 -15.25
C ARG A 17 9.91 -4.66 -15.98
N LEU A 18 10.90 -3.86 -15.60
CA LEU A 18 12.25 -3.89 -16.19
C LEU A 18 13.25 -4.63 -15.31
N SER A 19 13.06 -4.55 -14.01
CA SER A 19 13.85 -5.24 -13.00
C SER A 19 12.92 -5.65 -11.86
N LEU A 20 13.21 -6.78 -11.25
CA LEU A 20 12.43 -7.28 -10.12
C LEU A 20 13.32 -7.33 -8.88
N PRO A 21 12.78 -7.08 -7.68
CA PRO A 21 13.51 -7.30 -6.44
C PRO A 21 13.97 -8.76 -6.33
N ALA A 22 15.15 -8.99 -5.74
CA ALA A 22 15.74 -10.32 -5.65
C ALA A 22 14.87 -11.36 -4.89
N HIS A 23 13.97 -10.88 -4.04
CA HIS A 23 13.03 -11.73 -3.29
C HIS A 23 11.74 -12.03 -4.05
N PHE A 24 11.49 -11.37 -5.20
CA PHE A 24 10.27 -11.56 -5.98
C PHE A 24 10.39 -12.80 -6.88
N ASP A 25 9.58 -13.80 -6.63
CA ASP A 25 9.52 -15.01 -7.44
C ASP A 25 8.57 -14.85 -8.62
N LEU A 26 9.11 -14.39 -9.75
CA LEU A 26 8.36 -14.17 -10.98
C LEU A 26 7.67 -15.44 -11.49
N SER A 27 8.32 -16.58 -11.38
CA SER A 27 7.78 -17.85 -11.89
C SER A 27 6.56 -18.27 -11.09
N ARG A 28 6.64 -18.18 -9.78
CA ARG A 28 5.53 -18.48 -8.87
C ARG A 28 4.38 -17.48 -9.04
N ASP A 29 4.68 -16.18 -9.15
CA ASP A 29 3.66 -15.13 -9.35
C ASP A 29 2.90 -15.37 -10.67
N THR A 30 3.64 -15.64 -11.76
CA THR A 30 3.04 -15.88 -13.08
C THR A 30 2.19 -17.16 -13.09
N GLU A 31 2.64 -18.22 -12.45
CA GLU A 31 1.88 -19.48 -12.34
C GLU A 31 0.62 -19.28 -11.49
N THR A 32 0.72 -18.57 -10.36
CA THR A 32 -0.44 -18.21 -9.55
C THR A 32 -1.44 -17.38 -10.37
N ALA A 33 -0.97 -16.37 -11.07
CA ALA A 33 -1.82 -15.54 -11.94
C ALA A 33 -2.52 -16.37 -13.01
N ARG A 34 -1.83 -17.36 -13.62
CA ARG A 34 -2.43 -18.27 -14.61
C ARG A 34 -3.60 -19.05 -14.03
N VAL A 35 -3.42 -19.66 -12.86
CA VAL A 35 -4.48 -20.44 -12.19
C VAL A 35 -5.68 -19.53 -11.83
N LEU A 36 -5.41 -18.30 -11.36
CA LEU A 36 -6.47 -17.33 -11.05
C LEU A 36 -7.25 -16.95 -12.30
N VAL A 37 -6.59 -16.67 -13.43
CA VAL A 37 -7.24 -16.34 -14.71
C VAL A 37 -8.10 -17.49 -15.24
N GLU A 38 -7.62 -18.73 -15.13
CA GLU A 38 -8.41 -19.92 -15.53
C GLU A 38 -9.69 -20.07 -14.68
N SER A 39 -9.63 -19.62 -13.41
CA SER A 39 -10.73 -19.74 -12.45
C SER A 39 -11.64 -18.50 -12.37
N GLU A 40 -11.23 -17.35 -12.93
CA GLU A 40 -11.92 -16.07 -12.72
C GLU A 40 -13.34 -15.99 -13.29
N LYS A 41 -13.68 -16.87 -14.24
CA LYS A 41 -15.04 -16.93 -14.81
C LYS A 41 -16.04 -17.61 -13.87
N ASP A 42 -15.57 -18.58 -13.11
CA ASP A 42 -16.40 -19.45 -12.28
C ASP A 42 -16.43 -19.00 -10.81
N LEU A 43 -15.45 -18.19 -10.38
CA LEU A 43 -15.31 -17.73 -9.00
C LEU A 43 -15.60 -16.23 -8.90
N ASP A 44 -16.28 -15.83 -7.81
CA ASP A 44 -16.34 -14.42 -7.41
C ASP A 44 -15.00 -13.93 -6.83
N PHE A 45 -14.94 -12.66 -6.44
CA PHE A 45 -13.71 -12.08 -5.92
C PHE A 45 -13.23 -12.76 -4.63
N GLU A 46 -14.14 -13.05 -3.68
CA GLU A 46 -13.76 -13.66 -2.40
C GLU A 46 -13.24 -15.09 -2.60
N ALA A 47 -13.92 -15.89 -3.41
CA ALA A 47 -13.50 -17.25 -3.73
C ALA A 47 -12.15 -17.26 -4.46
N LEU A 48 -11.91 -16.30 -5.36
CA LEU A 48 -10.65 -16.13 -6.08
C LEU A 48 -9.52 -15.71 -5.13
N LEU A 49 -9.79 -14.83 -4.18
CA LEU A 49 -8.85 -14.42 -3.14
C LEU A 49 -8.49 -15.60 -2.22
N HIS A 50 -9.47 -16.41 -1.81
CA HIS A 50 -9.21 -17.64 -1.07
C HIS A 50 -8.39 -18.66 -1.87
N LEU A 51 -8.60 -18.74 -3.18
CA LEU A 51 -7.76 -19.57 -4.06
C LEU A 51 -6.32 -19.07 -4.06
N TYR A 52 -6.09 -17.76 -4.17
CA TYR A 52 -4.76 -17.15 -4.08
C TYR A 52 -4.03 -17.58 -2.80
N TYR A 53 -4.65 -17.46 -1.63
CA TYR A 53 -4.03 -17.86 -0.36
C TYR A 53 -3.78 -19.37 -0.25
N ARG A 54 -4.62 -20.19 -0.84
CA ARG A 54 -4.36 -21.65 -0.93
C ARG A 54 -3.13 -21.98 -1.79
N LEU A 55 -2.93 -21.24 -2.88
CA LEU A 55 -1.75 -21.42 -3.77
C LEU A 55 -0.48 -20.82 -3.14
N ASN A 56 -0.62 -19.85 -2.26
CA ASN A 56 0.44 -19.14 -1.57
C ASN A 56 0.28 -19.27 -0.05
N PRO A 57 0.42 -20.47 0.52
CA PRO A 57 0.26 -20.66 1.95
C PRO A 57 1.34 -19.88 2.72
N GLU A 58 0.91 -19.05 3.64
CA GLU A 58 1.81 -18.37 4.54
C GLU A 58 2.20 -19.27 5.71
N PRO A 59 3.43 -19.14 6.23
CA PRO A 59 3.87 -19.91 7.38
C PRO A 59 3.14 -19.42 8.64
N GLY A 60 2.12 -20.17 9.06
CA GLY A 60 1.32 -19.95 10.26
C GLY A 60 -0.12 -19.53 9.95
N GLU A 61 -1.09 -20.30 10.46
CA GLU A 61 -2.53 -20.02 10.32
C GLU A 61 -2.92 -18.63 10.86
N ASP A 62 -2.24 -18.17 11.92
CA ASP A 62 -2.50 -16.86 12.52
C ASP A 62 -2.14 -15.67 11.61
N LEU A 63 -1.26 -15.84 10.61
CA LEU A 63 -0.93 -14.79 9.64
C LEU A 63 -2.02 -14.67 8.56
N HIS A 64 -2.57 -15.78 8.08
CA HIS A 64 -3.68 -15.78 7.13
C HIS A 64 -4.91 -15.03 7.70
N ASP A 65 -5.34 -15.39 8.92
CA ASP A 65 -6.47 -14.73 9.58
C ASP A 65 -6.23 -13.24 9.82
N LYS A 66 -4.99 -12.86 10.13
CA LYS A 66 -4.60 -11.46 10.26
C LYS A 66 -4.66 -10.70 8.94
N HIS A 67 -4.22 -11.32 7.83
CA HIS A 67 -4.34 -10.72 6.51
C HIS A 67 -5.79 -10.53 6.10
N MET A 68 -6.64 -11.53 6.29
CA MET A 68 -8.08 -11.41 6.01
C MET A 68 -8.74 -10.32 6.86
N ALA A 69 -8.39 -10.24 8.15
CA ALA A 69 -8.88 -9.19 9.04
C ALA A 69 -8.32 -7.79 8.65
N HIS A 70 -7.09 -7.73 8.12
CA HIS A 70 -6.51 -6.49 7.61
C HIS A 70 -7.27 -6.01 6.38
N LEU A 71 -7.48 -6.89 5.40
CA LEU A 71 -8.26 -6.60 4.19
C LEU A 71 -9.68 -6.08 4.50
N ALA A 72 -10.35 -6.65 5.50
CA ALA A 72 -11.66 -6.15 5.94
C ALA A 72 -11.61 -4.73 6.53
N GLY A 73 -10.47 -4.33 7.10
CA GLY A 73 -10.26 -2.97 7.63
C GLY A 73 -9.81 -1.94 6.60
N GLU A 74 -9.28 -2.37 5.46
CA GLU A 74 -8.73 -1.48 4.44
C GLU A 74 -9.79 -0.63 3.74
N GLU A 75 -11.02 -1.11 3.61
CA GLU A 75 -12.11 -0.34 3.00
C GLU A 75 -12.36 0.98 3.74
N ASP A 76 -12.41 0.95 5.06
CA ASP A 76 -12.55 2.16 5.87
C ASP A 76 -11.30 3.05 5.79
N GLN A 77 -10.11 2.44 5.67
CA GLN A 77 -8.87 3.20 5.48
C GLN A 77 -8.84 3.88 4.10
N ALA A 78 -9.27 3.17 3.07
CA ALA A 78 -9.35 3.69 1.71
C ALA A 78 -10.30 4.90 1.64
N ARG A 79 -11.48 4.81 2.23
CA ARG A 79 -12.43 5.93 2.31
C ARG A 79 -11.86 7.11 3.07
N ALA A 80 -11.24 6.89 4.22
CA ALA A 80 -10.58 7.94 5.00
C ALA A 80 -9.41 8.60 4.24
N ALA A 81 -8.66 7.82 3.46
CA ALA A 81 -7.58 8.34 2.61
C ALA A 81 -8.12 9.25 1.50
N LEU A 82 -9.23 8.84 0.86
CA LEU A 82 -9.89 9.66 -0.17
C LEU A 82 -10.46 10.96 0.40
N GLU A 83 -11.06 10.93 1.58
CA GLU A 83 -11.49 12.15 2.28
C GLU A 83 -10.32 13.12 2.50
N LEU A 84 -9.16 12.61 2.95
CA LEU A 84 -7.96 13.43 3.11
C LEU A 84 -7.43 13.99 1.78
N ILE A 85 -7.59 13.27 0.68
CA ILE A 85 -7.24 13.72 -0.68
C ILE A 85 -8.21 14.82 -1.11
N GLU A 86 -9.52 14.59 -0.96
CA GLU A 86 -10.59 15.51 -1.36
C GLU A 86 -10.55 16.83 -0.54
N GLU A 87 -10.12 16.80 0.72
CA GLU A 87 -9.85 18.02 1.51
C GLU A 87 -8.79 18.94 0.85
N ARG A 88 -7.96 18.39 -0.06
CA ARG A 88 -6.90 19.14 -0.76
C ARG A 88 -7.31 19.52 -2.16
N ARG A 89 -8.01 18.62 -2.84
CA ARG A 89 -8.42 18.78 -4.20
C ARG A 89 -9.65 17.93 -4.50
N GLU A 90 -10.69 18.58 -4.96
CA GLU A 90 -11.87 17.92 -5.55
C GLU A 90 -11.51 17.31 -6.91
N PHE A 91 -12.04 16.14 -7.22
CA PHE A 91 -11.85 15.51 -8.52
C PHE A 91 -12.77 16.13 -9.55
N LEU A 92 -12.20 16.51 -10.70
CA LEU A 92 -12.95 17.04 -11.83
C LEU A 92 -13.37 15.91 -12.79
N PRO A 93 -14.46 16.09 -13.57
CA PRO A 93 -14.85 15.13 -14.59
C PRO A 93 -13.71 14.79 -15.56
N GLY A 94 -13.53 13.51 -15.84
CA GLY A 94 -12.48 12.99 -16.72
C GLY A 94 -11.10 12.84 -16.07
N GLU A 95 -10.94 13.20 -14.80
CA GLU A 95 -9.68 13.01 -14.07
C GLU A 95 -9.49 11.56 -13.59
N ALA A 96 -8.22 11.17 -13.49
CA ALA A 96 -7.82 9.84 -13.08
C ALA A 96 -7.08 9.85 -11.73
N VAL A 97 -7.29 8.78 -10.95
CA VAL A 97 -6.56 8.47 -9.71
C VAL A 97 -5.68 7.25 -9.93
N LEU A 98 -4.43 7.32 -9.47
CA LEU A 98 -3.48 6.21 -9.53
C LEU A 98 -3.26 5.62 -8.14
N GLU A 99 -3.31 4.29 -8.04
CA GLU A 99 -2.75 3.57 -6.89
C GLU A 99 -1.45 2.86 -7.28
N VAL A 100 -0.39 3.11 -6.53
CA VAL A 100 0.93 2.47 -6.69
C VAL A 100 1.06 1.39 -5.63
N GLY A 101 1.31 0.14 -6.06
CA GLY A 101 1.22 -1.04 -5.21
C GLY A 101 -0.22 -1.37 -4.86
N CYS A 102 -1.07 -1.52 -5.88
CA CYS A 102 -2.52 -1.61 -5.66
C CYS A 102 -2.98 -2.95 -5.05
N GLY A 103 -2.08 -3.93 -4.90
CA GLY A 103 -2.41 -5.22 -4.30
C GLY A 103 -3.69 -5.82 -4.87
N VAL A 104 -4.68 -6.04 -4.02
CA VAL A 104 -6.00 -6.57 -4.40
C VAL A 104 -7.05 -5.49 -4.71
N GLY A 105 -6.64 -4.22 -4.90
CA GLY A 105 -7.45 -3.13 -5.42
C GLY A 105 -8.44 -2.50 -4.44
N GLN A 106 -8.15 -2.49 -3.15
CA GLN A 106 -9.06 -1.97 -2.13
C GLN A 106 -9.23 -0.44 -2.23
N PHE A 107 -8.12 0.27 -2.31
CA PHE A 107 -8.14 1.74 -2.45
C PHE A 107 -8.65 2.15 -3.83
N LEU A 108 -8.33 1.37 -4.89
CA LEU A 108 -8.88 1.61 -6.23
C LEU A 108 -10.40 1.45 -6.27
N ALA A 109 -10.95 0.45 -5.57
CA ALA A 109 -12.40 0.26 -5.51
C ALA A 109 -13.08 1.48 -4.87
N ALA A 110 -12.52 1.99 -3.76
CA ALA A 110 -13.03 3.20 -3.13
C ALA A 110 -12.84 4.45 -4.01
N ALA A 111 -11.71 4.56 -4.73
CA ALA A 111 -11.45 5.66 -5.66
C ALA A 111 -12.40 5.66 -6.86
N ALA A 112 -12.79 4.47 -7.35
CA ALA A 112 -13.76 4.33 -8.45
C ALA A 112 -15.17 4.82 -8.10
N GLU A 113 -15.49 4.99 -6.82
CA GLU A 113 -16.73 5.62 -6.37
C GLU A 113 -16.69 7.16 -6.48
N ARG A 114 -15.51 7.76 -6.67
CA ARG A 114 -15.26 9.21 -6.56
C ARG A 114 -14.67 9.83 -7.84
N ALA A 115 -13.93 9.06 -8.63
CA ALA A 115 -13.26 9.51 -9.84
C ALA A 115 -13.73 8.71 -11.05
N ASP A 116 -13.79 9.38 -12.21
CA ASP A 116 -14.26 8.75 -13.46
C ASP A 116 -13.30 7.65 -13.96
N HIS A 117 -12.02 7.81 -13.66
CA HIS A 117 -10.97 6.88 -14.09
C HIS A 117 -10.07 6.47 -12.93
N VAL A 118 -9.77 5.18 -12.86
CA VAL A 118 -8.80 4.65 -11.89
C VAL A 118 -7.75 3.82 -12.60
N ALA A 119 -6.51 3.95 -12.14
CA ALA A 119 -5.38 3.15 -12.61
C ALA A 119 -4.64 2.54 -11.43
N GLY A 120 -4.16 1.30 -11.59
CA GLY A 120 -3.39 0.60 -10.59
C GLY A 120 -2.13 -0.01 -11.16
N VAL A 121 -1.03 0.08 -10.42
CA VAL A 121 0.20 -0.64 -10.74
C VAL A 121 0.63 -1.50 -9.56
N ASP A 122 1.11 -2.69 -9.87
CA ASP A 122 1.71 -3.61 -8.90
C ASP A 122 2.82 -4.43 -9.58
N LEU A 123 3.71 -5.03 -8.80
CA LEU A 123 4.69 -5.99 -9.31
C LEU A 123 4.06 -7.37 -9.54
N SER A 124 3.03 -7.73 -8.78
CA SER A 124 2.39 -9.04 -8.83
C SER A 124 1.27 -9.09 -9.87
N LEU A 125 1.44 -9.93 -10.89
CA LEU A 125 0.37 -10.24 -11.84
C LEU A 125 -0.82 -10.91 -11.15
N ALA A 126 -0.57 -11.74 -10.15
CA ALA A 126 -1.63 -12.40 -9.38
C ALA A 126 -2.51 -11.38 -8.67
N PHE A 127 -1.92 -10.36 -8.04
CA PHE A 127 -2.69 -9.27 -7.44
C PHE A 127 -3.46 -8.44 -8.47
N LEU A 128 -2.86 -8.15 -9.61
CA LEU A 128 -3.54 -7.42 -10.68
C LEU A 128 -4.73 -8.19 -11.27
N VAL A 129 -4.66 -9.52 -11.34
CA VAL A 129 -5.80 -10.37 -11.72
C VAL A 129 -6.93 -10.26 -10.67
N LEU A 130 -6.60 -10.32 -9.39
CA LEU A 130 -7.57 -10.11 -8.29
C LEU A 130 -8.18 -8.70 -8.34
N THR A 131 -7.36 -7.67 -8.55
CA THR A 131 -7.81 -6.28 -8.70
C THR A 131 -8.76 -6.12 -9.88
N ARG A 132 -8.42 -6.73 -11.04
CA ARG A 132 -9.29 -6.76 -12.21
C ARG A 132 -10.64 -7.40 -11.90
N LYS A 133 -10.63 -8.51 -11.17
CA LYS A 133 -11.87 -9.19 -10.76
C LYS A 133 -12.71 -8.34 -9.82
N ARG A 134 -12.08 -7.61 -8.90
CA ARG A 134 -12.77 -6.72 -7.95
C ARG A 134 -13.43 -5.53 -8.63
N LEU A 135 -12.70 -4.86 -9.52
CA LEU A 135 -13.14 -3.58 -10.11
C LEU A 135 -14.01 -3.76 -11.34
N GLY A 136 -13.79 -4.84 -12.12
CA GLY A 136 -14.33 -4.93 -13.45
C GLY A 136 -13.76 -3.86 -14.41
N PRO A 137 -14.20 -3.82 -15.67
CA PRO A 137 -13.83 -2.77 -16.60
C PRO A 137 -14.55 -1.44 -16.23
N PRO A 138 -13.92 -0.25 -16.43
CA PRO A 138 -12.72 0.02 -17.23
C PRO A 138 -11.45 0.33 -16.41
N ALA A 139 -11.11 -0.42 -15.38
CA ALA A 139 -9.89 -0.15 -14.60
C ALA A 139 -8.61 -0.35 -15.45
N LEU A 140 -7.71 0.63 -15.45
CA LEU A 140 -6.42 0.56 -16.12
C LEU A 140 -5.38 -0.07 -15.18
N LEU A 141 -4.99 -1.30 -15.44
CA LEU A 141 -4.03 -2.05 -14.60
C LEU A 141 -2.75 -2.36 -15.38
N ALA A 142 -1.59 -2.24 -14.74
CA ALA A 142 -0.31 -2.57 -15.34
C ALA A 142 0.67 -3.19 -14.33
N ALA A 143 1.42 -4.19 -14.76
CA ALA A 143 2.54 -4.70 -13.98
C ALA A 143 3.74 -3.73 -14.16
N ALA A 144 4.14 -3.03 -13.09
CA ALA A 144 5.18 -2.01 -13.16
C ALA A 144 5.90 -1.83 -11.83
N ASP A 145 7.16 -1.38 -11.89
CA ASP A 145 7.93 -0.92 -10.76
C ASP A 145 7.57 0.53 -10.42
N ALA A 146 7.31 0.80 -9.13
CA ALA A 146 7.02 2.15 -8.62
C ALA A 146 8.13 3.17 -8.91
N GLY A 147 9.37 2.73 -9.09
CA GLY A 147 10.50 3.57 -9.49
C GLY A 147 10.51 3.95 -10.98
N ARG A 148 9.58 3.40 -11.79
CA ARG A 148 9.46 3.67 -13.24
C ARG A 148 8.03 3.48 -13.71
N LEU A 149 7.19 4.44 -13.40
CA LEU A 149 5.76 4.38 -13.73
C LEU A 149 5.54 4.59 -15.26
N PRO A 150 4.75 3.71 -15.93
CA PRO A 150 4.54 3.76 -17.38
C PRO A 150 3.51 4.81 -17.80
N PHE A 151 3.50 5.96 -17.15
CA PHE A 151 2.56 7.05 -17.39
C PHE A 151 3.28 8.35 -17.71
N SER A 152 2.61 9.24 -18.42
CA SER A 152 3.10 10.58 -18.72
C SER A 152 3.14 11.46 -17.49
N ASP A 153 3.93 12.53 -17.55
CA ASP A 153 3.96 13.58 -16.54
C ASP A 153 2.56 14.20 -16.39
N GLY A 154 2.13 14.40 -15.15
CA GLY A 154 0.85 15.05 -14.88
C GLY A 154 -0.38 14.28 -15.37
N ALA A 155 -0.33 12.96 -15.42
CA ALA A 155 -1.44 12.13 -15.88
C ALA A 155 -2.55 11.93 -14.83
N PHE A 156 -2.27 12.15 -13.55
CA PHE A 156 -3.19 11.82 -12.47
C PHE A 156 -3.49 13.01 -11.55
N ALA A 157 -4.77 13.16 -11.21
CA ALA A 157 -5.25 14.16 -10.25
C ALA A 157 -4.79 13.85 -8.83
N ALA A 158 -4.70 12.58 -8.48
CA ALA A 158 -4.18 12.11 -7.19
C ALA A 158 -3.41 10.78 -7.35
N VAL A 159 -2.49 10.54 -6.42
CA VAL A 159 -1.75 9.27 -6.28
C VAL A 159 -1.95 8.72 -4.87
N ILE A 160 -2.20 7.43 -4.78
CA ILE A 160 -2.30 6.67 -3.52
C ILE A 160 -1.15 5.66 -3.49
N ALA A 161 -0.47 5.54 -2.34
CA ALA A 161 0.56 4.53 -2.08
C ALA A 161 0.41 4.03 -0.63
N ALA A 162 -0.47 3.07 -0.43
CA ALA A 162 -0.79 2.56 0.90
C ALA A 162 0.03 1.31 1.21
N ASP A 163 0.83 1.38 2.29
CA ASP A 163 1.67 0.29 2.82
C ASP A 163 2.60 -0.34 1.75
N VAL A 164 3.25 0.53 0.96
CA VAL A 164 4.11 0.17 -0.17
C VAL A 164 5.54 0.67 0.00
N ILE A 165 5.74 1.88 0.54
CA ILE A 165 7.05 2.54 0.55
C ILE A 165 8.13 1.75 1.29
N GLU A 166 7.75 0.97 2.31
CA GLU A 166 8.64 0.08 3.07
C GLU A 166 9.15 -1.12 2.26
N HIS A 167 8.47 -1.48 1.17
CA HIS A 167 8.81 -2.58 0.26
C HIS A 167 9.60 -2.12 -0.96
N LEU A 168 9.67 -0.82 -1.21
CA LEU A 168 10.32 -0.29 -2.41
C LEU A 168 11.84 -0.45 -2.34
N ALA A 169 12.43 -0.83 -3.47
CA ALA A 169 13.88 -0.95 -3.59
C ALA A 169 14.58 0.41 -3.47
N ASP A 170 14.00 1.43 -4.10
CA ASP A 170 14.45 2.84 -4.07
C ASP A 170 13.27 3.78 -3.77
N PRO A 171 12.93 3.99 -2.47
CA PRO A 171 11.83 4.88 -2.09
C PRO A 171 11.98 6.34 -2.60
N PRO A 172 13.17 6.97 -2.61
CA PRO A 172 13.36 8.29 -3.21
C PRO A 172 12.99 8.34 -4.69
N GLN A 173 13.47 7.38 -5.50
CA GLN A 173 13.13 7.30 -6.92
C GLN A 173 11.63 7.12 -7.13
N SER A 174 11.00 6.26 -6.34
CA SER A 174 9.55 6.02 -6.43
C SER A 174 8.74 7.25 -6.05
N LEU A 175 9.15 8.01 -5.02
CA LEU A 175 8.51 9.29 -4.68
C LEU A 175 8.67 10.34 -5.80
N ALA A 176 9.83 10.36 -6.49
CA ALA A 176 10.03 11.23 -7.66
C ALA A 176 9.07 10.86 -8.80
N GLU A 177 8.90 9.57 -9.09
CA GLU A 177 7.97 9.08 -10.11
C GLU A 177 6.50 9.37 -9.75
N MET A 178 6.09 9.14 -8.50
CA MET A 178 4.77 9.51 -8.00
C MET A 178 4.53 11.02 -8.16
N GLY A 179 5.51 11.85 -7.82
CA GLY A 179 5.46 13.29 -8.06
C GLY A 179 5.41 13.66 -9.54
N ARG A 180 6.15 12.95 -10.40
CA ARG A 180 6.17 13.21 -11.85
C ARG A 180 4.80 13.02 -12.47
N VAL A 181 4.14 11.90 -12.16
CA VAL A 181 2.84 11.55 -12.75
C VAL A 181 1.66 12.34 -12.19
N LEU A 182 1.80 13.01 -11.04
CA LEU A 182 0.80 13.92 -10.50
C LEU A 182 0.68 15.21 -11.33
N VAL A 183 -0.52 15.75 -11.46
CA VAL A 183 -0.74 17.12 -11.91
C VAL A 183 -0.18 18.13 -10.90
N SER A 184 0.10 19.38 -11.31
CA SER A 184 0.44 20.44 -10.36
C SER A 184 -0.69 20.65 -9.34
N GLY A 185 -0.36 20.75 -8.07
CA GLY A 185 -1.34 20.79 -6.96
C GLY A 185 -1.99 19.44 -6.63
N GLY A 186 -1.67 18.37 -7.37
CA GLY A 186 -2.20 17.04 -7.13
C GLY A 186 -1.69 16.45 -5.80
N PRO A 187 -2.58 15.86 -4.97
CA PRO A 187 -2.20 15.24 -3.72
C PRO A 187 -1.66 13.81 -3.90
N LEU A 188 -0.65 13.48 -3.10
CA LEU A 188 -0.19 12.13 -2.80
C LEU A 188 -0.68 11.74 -1.42
N PHE A 189 -1.43 10.66 -1.31
CA PHE A 189 -1.64 9.96 -0.03
C PHE A 189 -0.65 8.80 0.09
N LEU A 190 -0.05 8.65 1.27
CA LEU A 190 0.86 7.55 1.57
C LEU A 190 0.60 7.05 2.99
N SER A 191 0.52 5.73 3.18
CA SER A 191 0.60 5.10 4.49
C SER A 191 1.83 4.19 4.59
N THR A 192 2.34 4.02 5.82
CA THR A 192 3.45 3.09 6.10
C THR A 192 3.57 2.82 7.59
N PRO A 193 3.95 1.60 8.02
CA PRO A 193 4.23 1.30 9.40
C PRO A 193 5.36 2.17 9.96
N ASN A 194 5.19 2.58 11.22
CA ASN A 194 6.24 3.32 11.91
C ASN A 194 7.28 2.36 12.46
N ARG A 195 8.54 2.59 12.12
CA ARG A 195 9.67 1.82 12.62
C ARG A 195 9.70 1.66 14.15
N PHE A 196 9.40 2.72 14.88
CA PHE A 196 9.46 2.74 16.34
C PHE A 196 8.08 2.55 16.99
N SER A 197 7.16 1.92 16.29
CA SER A 197 5.85 1.59 16.84
C SER A 197 5.94 0.78 18.13
N LEU A 198 5.10 1.13 19.10
CA LEU A 198 4.89 0.35 20.32
C LEU A 198 3.86 -0.79 20.10
N SER A 199 3.27 -0.91 18.91
CA SER A 199 2.46 -2.07 18.52
C SER A 199 3.32 -3.15 17.85
N PRO A 200 2.82 -4.38 17.71
CA PRO A 200 3.51 -5.39 16.91
C PRO A 200 3.73 -4.90 15.49
N GLU A 201 4.85 -5.27 14.90
CA GLU A 201 5.15 -5.02 13.51
C GLU A 201 4.12 -5.77 12.63
N PRO A 202 3.40 -5.08 11.71
CA PRO A 202 2.20 -5.65 11.06
C PRO A 202 2.50 -6.85 10.15
N HIS A 203 3.64 -6.88 9.44
CA HIS A 203 3.97 -7.96 8.49
C HIS A 203 4.28 -9.29 9.17
N VAL A 204 4.79 -9.26 10.42
CA VAL A 204 5.22 -10.47 11.11
C VAL A 204 4.55 -10.67 12.47
N GLY A 205 3.77 -9.72 12.96
CA GLY A 205 3.07 -9.79 14.23
C GLY A 205 3.99 -9.88 15.45
N LEU A 206 5.20 -9.31 15.37
CA LEU A 206 6.20 -9.37 16.44
C LEU A 206 6.47 -7.98 17.03
N TRP A 207 6.63 -7.93 18.35
CA TRP A 207 6.99 -6.71 19.06
C TRP A 207 8.47 -6.36 18.91
N GLY A 208 8.78 -5.06 18.87
CA GLY A 208 10.14 -4.56 18.98
C GLY A 208 11.04 -4.73 17.76
N VAL A 209 10.54 -5.26 16.66
CA VAL A 209 11.33 -5.50 15.43
C VAL A 209 12.03 -4.22 14.95
N GLY A 210 11.32 -3.10 14.89
CA GLY A 210 11.85 -1.83 14.38
C GLY A 210 12.88 -1.15 15.28
N PHE A 211 12.95 -1.54 16.56
CA PHE A 211 13.96 -1.03 17.50
C PHE A 211 15.32 -1.73 17.33
N LEU A 212 15.33 -2.89 16.68
CA LEU A 212 16.55 -3.64 16.43
C LEU A 212 17.30 -3.11 15.21
N PRO A 213 18.65 -3.19 15.20
CA PRO A 213 19.43 -3.09 13.98
C PRO A 213 18.98 -4.17 12.97
N ARG A 214 18.94 -3.85 11.66
CA ARG A 214 18.37 -4.71 10.61
C ARG A 214 18.82 -6.18 10.69
N ARG A 215 20.15 -6.42 10.85
CA ARG A 215 20.69 -7.79 10.97
C ARG A 215 20.13 -8.56 12.17
N TRP A 216 19.80 -7.88 13.26
CA TRP A 216 19.21 -8.47 14.45
C TRP A 216 17.70 -8.65 14.30
N ALA A 217 17.03 -7.71 13.65
CA ALA A 217 15.61 -7.81 13.30
C ALA A 217 15.36 -9.06 12.44
N ASN A 218 16.11 -9.23 11.34
CA ASN A 218 16.03 -10.41 10.48
C ASN A 218 16.24 -11.71 11.25
N ARG A 219 17.29 -11.77 12.09
CA ARG A 219 17.57 -12.96 12.91
C ARG A 219 16.44 -13.23 13.93
N TYR A 220 15.87 -12.18 14.52
CA TYR A 220 14.75 -12.29 15.46
C TYR A 220 13.50 -12.83 14.75
N VAL A 221 13.13 -12.24 13.61
CA VAL A 221 11.97 -12.68 12.82
C VAL A 221 12.17 -14.11 12.33
N LEU A 222 13.32 -14.43 11.74
CA LEU A 222 13.63 -15.79 11.27
C LEU A 222 13.52 -16.84 12.39
N ARG A 223 13.97 -16.53 13.60
CA ARG A 223 13.85 -17.46 14.73
C ARG A 223 12.43 -17.64 15.23
N ARG A 224 11.59 -16.59 15.15
CA ARG A 224 10.24 -16.60 15.70
C ARG A 224 9.17 -17.01 14.70
N ARG A 225 9.34 -16.66 13.41
CA ARG A 225 8.35 -16.87 12.35
C ARG A 225 8.83 -17.80 11.24
N ARG A 226 10.14 -18.10 11.16
CA ARG A 226 10.78 -18.91 10.10
C ARG A 226 10.62 -18.32 8.70
N ILE A 227 10.47 -17.02 8.60
CA ILE A 227 10.40 -16.26 7.34
C ILE A 227 11.58 -15.29 7.25
N CYS A 228 12.00 -14.98 6.01
CA CYS A 228 12.93 -13.89 5.76
C CYS A 228 12.22 -12.54 5.94
N TYR A 229 12.94 -11.53 6.42
CA TYR A 229 12.43 -10.18 6.64
C TYR A 229 13.35 -9.12 5.99
N ASP A 230 13.89 -9.46 4.80
CA ASP A 230 14.87 -8.62 4.10
C ASP A 230 14.22 -7.62 3.15
N ASP A 231 12.95 -7.81 2.81
CA ASP A 231 12.13 -7.03 1.90
C ASP A 231 11.45 -5.82 2.56
N VAL A 232 11.34 -5.80 3.90
CA VAL A 232 10.69 -4.70 4.64
C VAL A 232 11.71 -3.72 5.20
N ARG A 233 11.55 -2.43 4.91
CA ARG A 233 12.40 -1.32 5.39
C ARG A 233 11.59 -0.29 6.14
N LEU A 234 11.27 -0.58 7.39
CA LEU A 234 10.49 0.33 8.23
C LEU A 234 11.15 1.73 8.35
N LEU A 235 10.33 2.76 8.18
CA LEU A 235 10.74 4.15 8.20
C LEU A 235 10.40 4.80 9.56
N SER A 236 11.30 5.65 10.06
CA SER A 236 10.99 6.53 11.19
C SER A 236 10.37 7.84 10.68
N ALA A 237 9.64 8.56 11.54
CA ALA A 237 9.11 9.89 11.21
C ALA A 237 10.18 10.83 10.63
N ARG A 238 11.40 10.79 11.18
CA ARG A 238 12.53 11.61 10.71
C ARG A 238 12.99 11.22 9.30
N SER A 239 13.14 9.92 9.01
CA SER A 239 13.59 9.45 7.69
C SER A 239 12.52 9.72 6.62
N LEU A 240 11.26 9.41 6.93
CA LEU A 240 10.12 9.68 6.06
C LEU A 240 9.99 11.19 5.76
N SER A 241 9.99 12.04 6.81
CA SER A 241 9.91 13.50 6.62
C SER A 241 11.07 14.08 5.81
N ARG A 242 12.27 13.48 5.89
CA ARG A 242 13.42 13.91 5.08
C ARG A 242 13.20 13.61 3.60
N MET A 243 12.74 12.41 3.28
CA MET A 243 12.45 12.01 1.90
C MET A 243 11.31 12.86 1.31
N LEU A 244 10.22 13.03 2.06
CA LEU A 244 9.09 13.85 1.63
C LEU A 244 9.50 15.31 1.36
N ARG A 245 10.33 15.91 2.21
CA ARG A 245 10.81 17.29 1.97
C ARG A 245 11.67 17.41 0.72
N ALA A 246 12.38 16.37 0.31
CA ALA A 246 13.18 16.39 -0.91
C ALA A 246 12.32 16.38 -2.18
N HIS A 247 11.16 15.71 -2.16
CA HIS A 247 10.30 15.53 -3.33
C HIS A 247 9.04 16.40 -3.31
N PHE A 248 8.55 16.77 -2.11
CA PHE A 248 7.34 17.59 -1.88
C PHE A 248 7.66 18.74 -0.90
N PRO A 249 8.50 19.71 -1.28
CA PRO A 249 9.01 20.73 -0.37
C PRO A 249 7.88 21.61 0.18
N GLY A 250 7.81 21.70 1.51
CA GLY A 250 6.86 22.57 2.23
C GLY A 250 5.40 22.12 2.21
N ARG A 251 5.05 21.07 1.46
CA ARG A 251 3.65 20.65 1.27
C ARG A 251 3.34 19.23 1.74
N ALA A 252 4.26 18.57 2.44
CA ALA A 252 4.03 17.25 3.02
C ALA A 252 3.66 17.36 4.51
N ARG A 253 2.60 16.71 4.91
CA ARG A 253 2.15 16.62 6.31
C ARG A 253 2.08 15.17 6.75
N LEU A 254 2.75 14.86 7.86
CA LEU A 254 2.55 13.61 8.60
C LEU A 254 1.30 13.74 9.47
N LEU A 255 0.42 12.78 9.37
CA LEU A 255 -0.81 12.68 10.14
C LEU A 255 -0.72 11.48 11.09
N ILE A 256 -1.35 11.62 12.25
CA ILE A 256 -1.54 10.51 13.18
C ILE A 256 -2.84 9.81 12.76
N PRO A 257 -2.81 8.53 12.34
CA PRO A 257 -3.97 7.83 11.82
C PRO A 257 -5.17 7.86 12.79
N ALA A 258 -6.36 7.96 12.24
CA ALA A 258 -7.59 7.66 12.95
C ALA A 258 -7.96 6.18 12.73
N LEU A 259 -8.66 5.60 13.67
CA LEU A 259 -9.30 4.30 13.52
C LEU A 259 -10.80 4.54 13.38
N SER A 260 -11.44 3.87 12.41
CA SER A 260 -12.88 3.98 12.25
C SER A 260 -13.63 3.20 13.34
N PRO A 261 -14.90 3.55 13.64
CA PRO A 261 -15.74 2.76 14.52
C PRO A 261 -15.90 1.31 14.05
N ARG A 262 -15.94 1.04 12.74
CA ARG A 262 -16.02 -0.29 12.15
C ARG A 262 -14.77 -1.11 12.45
N GLN A 263 -13.57 -0.52 12.26
CA GLN A 263 -12.31 -1.19 12.61
C GLN A 263 -12.27 -1.60 14.08
N LEU A 264 -12.78 -0.75 15.01
CA LEU A 264 -12.83 -1.05 16.43
C LEU A 264 -13.74 -2.24 16.75
N GLN A 265 -14.82 -2.45 16.00
CA GLN A 265 -15.74 -3.57 16.22
C GLN A 265 -15.08 -4.93 15.97
N HIS A 266 -14.11 -5.00 15.06
CA HIS A 266 -13.39 -6.25 14.74
C HIS A 266 -12.22 -6.54 15.70
N PHE A 267 -11.91 -5.62 16.64
CA PHE A 267 -10.81 -5.84 17.58
C PHE A 267 -11.26 -6.67 18.80
N PRO A 268 -10.42 -7.61 19.25
CA PRO A 268 -10.62 -8.26 20.54
C PRO A 268 -10.70 -7.23 21.67
N PRO A 269 -11.37 -7.54 22.80
CA PRO A 269 -11.67 -6.56 23.87
C PRO A 269 -10.45 -5.75 24.34
N VAL A 270 -9.32 -6.40 24.57
CA VAL A 270 -8.08 -5.73 25.01
C VAL A 270 -7.54 -4.80 23.94
N LYS A 271 -7.48 -5.24 22.67
CA LYS A 271 -7.02 -4.42 21.56
C LYS A 271 -7.95 -3.22 21.34
N ARG A 272 -9.25 -3.42 21.50
CA ARG A 272 -10.26 -2.36 21.40
C ARG A 272 -10.04 -1.28 22.48
N CYS A 273 -9.87 -1.68 23.74
CA CYS A 273 -9.60 -0.75 24.84
C CYS A 273 -8.33 0.09 24.57
N LEU A 274 -7.25 -0.56 24.11
CA LEU A 274 -6.00 0.14 23.74
C LEU A 274 -6.21 1.10 22.57
N ALA A 275 -7.00 0.72 21.58
CA ALA A 275 -7.32 1.56 20.42
C ALA A 275 -8.19 2.76 20.80
N GLU A 276 -9.16 2.58 21.68
CA GLU A 276 -9.99 3.67 22.24
C GLU A 276 -9.15 4.65 23.08
N ALA A 277 -8.25 4.12 23.91
CA ALA A 277 -7.29 4.94 24.65
C ALA A 277 -6.37 5.73 23.68
N TYR A 278 -5.86 5.08 22.64
CA TYR A 278 -5.09 5.75 21.59
C TYR A 278 -5.87 6.90 20.94
N LEU A 279 -7.14 6.66 20.56
CA LEU A 279 -8.00 7.68 19.94
C LEU A 279 -8.28 8.86 20.87
N ALA A 280 -8.43 8.63 22.17
CA ALA A 280 -8.60 9.68 23.17
C ALA A 280 -7.30 10.50 23.35
N LEU A 281 -6.18 9.81 23.56
CA LEU A 281 -4.89 10.43 23.86
C LEU A 281 -4.30 11.20 22.67
N ARG A 282 -4.50 10.74 21.42
CA ARG A 282 -3.99 11.44 20.22
C ARG A 282 -4.56 12.84 20.04
N ARG A 283 -5.70 13.14 20.68
CA ARG A 283 -6.33 14.48 20.67
C ARG A 283 -5.62 15.48 21.56
N ILE A 284 -4.78 15.01 22.50
CA ILE A 284 -4.05 15.84 23.43
C ILE A 284 -2.80 16.42 22.74
N PRO A 285 -2.70 17.75 22.55
CA PRO A 285 -1.60 18.36 21.78
C PRO A 285 -0.21 18.00 22.32
N LEU A 286 -0.06 17.89 23.66
CA LEU A 286 1.19 17.57 24.33
C LEU A 286 1.70 16.17 24.00
N LEU A 287 0.79 15.22 23.68
CA LEU A 287 1.12 13.83 23.35
C LEU A 287 1.35 13.60 21.84
N ARG A 288 1.09 14.58 20.99
CA ARG A 288 1.30 14.42 19.53
C ARG A 288 2.72 14.00 19.19
N GLY A 289 3.73 14.57 19.85
CA GLY A 289 5.13 14.19 19.65
C GLY A 289 5.40 12.71 19.95
N VAL A 290 4.75 12.19 20.98
CA VAL A 290 4.86 10.76 21.35
C VAL A 290 4.25 9.89 20.24
N PHE A 291 3.08 10.23 19.72
CA PHE A 291 2.44 9.47 18.66
C PHE A 291 3.18 9.56 17.33
N TYR A 292 3.82 10.69 17.00
CA TYR A 292 4.73 10.76 15.86
C TYR A 292 5.96 9.88 16.00
N CYS A 293 6.46 9.71 17.23
CA CYS A 293 7.62 8.83 17.45
C CYS A 293 7.24 7.36 17.54
N PHE A 294 6.14 7.03 18.20
CA PHE A 294 5.82 5.69 18.67
C PHE A 294 4.44 5.17 18.25
N GLY A 295 3.67 5.95 17.50
CA GLY A 295 2.39 5.51 16.94
C GLY A 295 2.55 4.37 15.94
N PRO A 296 1.49 3.61 15.64
CA PRO A 296 1.58 2.38 14.84
C PRO A 296 1.95 2.64 13.37
N PHE A 297 1.36 3.65 12.78
CA PHE A 297 1.50 3.99 11.35
C PHE A 297 1.69 5.49 11.16
N PHE A 298 2.19 5.84 9.97
CA PHE A 298 2.12 7.19 9.44
C PHE A 298 1.11 7.25 8.31
N HIS A 299 0.25 8.26 8.31
CA HIS A 299 -0.42 8.73 7.11
C HIS A 299 0.26 10.02 6.67
N VAL A 300 0.41 10.18 5.39
CA VAL A 300 1.01 11.36 4.77
C VAL A 300 0.05 11.88 3.72
N VAL A 301 -0.13 13.19 3.70
CA VAL A 301 -0.68 13.89 2.54
C VAL A 301 0.38 14.89 2.09
N ALA A 302 0.78 14.79 0.83
CA ALA A 302 1.73 15.68 0.19
C ALA A 302 1.13 16.22 -1.11
N GLU A 303 1.52 17.43 -1.53
CA GLU A 303 1.02 18.04 -2.76
C GLU A 303 2.21 18.36 -3.69
N LYS A 304 2.05 18.06 -4.98
CA LYS A 304 3.01 18.49 -6.01
C LYS A 304 2.96 20.01 -6.16
N GLN A 305 4.13 20.62 -6.28
CA GLN A 305 4.26 22.05 -6.61
C GLN A 305 3.89 22.32 -8.06
#